data_ab00ee952d6d69b452f627cf7b144714
#
_entry.id   ab00ee952d6d69b452f627cf7b144714
#
_cell.length_a   1.000
_cell.length_b   1.000
_cell.length_c   1.000
_cell.angle_alpha   90.00
_cell.angle_beta   90.00
_cell.angle_gamma   90.00
#
_symmetry.space_group_name_H-M   'P 1'
#
loop_
_entity.id
_entity.type
_entity.pdbx_description
1 polymer ?
#
loop_
_entity_poly.entity_id
_entity_poly.type
_entity_poly.pdbx_seq_one_letter_code
_entity_poly.pdbx_strand_id
1 'polypeptide(L)'
;MSKKHTNSVLAKGFIALILLASSSLCAGANNAKQTIHALYIPLADHYAALVAYERYRDRMIHADFSIEKMGNWDLLRAYFQTGEPDMAFVMSPLAMDMYREQPNFRWIGLMHRDGNALAINDLFNQQVKVAPLRKDRLPTAAVATVLYQHYQTTGQAVQIGMPHVLSTHSVVLYRYLKEYGVSMSTSTNRPAEVLAITVAPPKAPAFIKSRSNRAELSAFEQSLPWADVVETKNFGHIAWYSKDVMPWPNGHVECIAVASDQTIANKFAASKEVMHYIRQAGDDIEQARLKGGQPLDDIVNIVRKHIPEHNREAIIASLNPELKVINYQHLNIDKAGLKQIMDLAVEGKIIAEAIDIDAFADTRFNGE
;
A
#
# COMPACT_ATOMS: atom_id res chain seq x y z
N MET A 1 79.43 -26.95 61.51
CA MET A 1 79.70 -25.64 62.23
C MET A 1 78.55 -24.71 61.86
N SER A 2 77.84 -24.45 62.73
CA SER A 2 77.55 -23.36 63.72
C SER A 2 76.25 -22.64 63.36
N LYS A 3 75.29 -22.96 64.13
CA LYS A 3 74.46 -22.13 65.09
C LYS A 3 73.49 -21.14 64.42
N LYS A 4 72.18 -21.36 64.72
CA LYS A 4 71.33 -20.67 65.71
C LYS A 4 71.07 -19.19 65.32
N HIS A 5 69.88 -18.69 65.30
CA HIS A 5 68.90 -18.54 66.37
C HIS A 5 67.53 -18.16 65.84
N THR A 6 66.52 -18.68 66.46
CA THR A 6 65.16 -18.22 66.70
C THR A 6 65.02 -16.74 66.93
N ASN A 7 63.92 -16.14 66.42
CA ASN A 7 63.00 -15.41 67.36
C ASN A 7 61.63 -15.13 66.65
N SER A 8 60.63 -15.49 67.44
CA SER A 8 59.23 -15.18 67.19
C SER A 8 58.93 -13.72 67.59
N VAL A 9 58.11 -13.01 66.88
CA VAL A 9 57.30 -11.95 67.46
C VAL A 9 55.92 -11.93 66.74
N LEU A 10 54.90 -12.02 67.61
CA LEU A 10 53.50 -11.75 67.30
C LEU A 10 53.30 -10.32 66.71
N ALA A 11 52.50 -10.18 65.73
CA ALA A 11 51.78 -8.91 65.48
C ALA A 11 50.44 -9.16 64.81
N LYS A 12 49.45 -9.07 65.56
CA LYS A 12 48.12 -8.44 65.50
C LYS A 12 47.54 -8.27 64.07
N GLY A 13 46.42 -8.95 63.91
CA GLY A 13 45.54 -8.79 62.74
C GLY A 13 44.98 -7.39 62.56
N PHE A 14 44.90 -7.00 61.32
CA PHE A 14 43.98 -5.97 60.82
C PHE A 14 43.14 -6.59 59.72
N ILE A 15 41.90 -6.97 60.06
CA ILE A 15 40.90 -7.34 59.09
C ILE A 15 40.38 -6.04 58.51
N ALA A 16 40.86 -5.67 57.33
CA ALA A 16 40.27 -4.60 56.53
C ALA A 16 39.04 -5.18 55.82
N LEU A 17 37.86 -4.84 56.36
CA LEU A 17 36.57 -5.11 55.75
C LEU A 17 36.40 -4.20 54.52
N ILE A 18 36.73 -4.69 53.33
CA ILE A 18 36.42 -3.98 52.07
C ILE A 18 34.93 -4.18 51.82
N LEU A 19 34.10 -3.22 52.19
CA LEU A 19 32.74 -3.05 51.71
C LEU A 19 32.82 -2.71 50.22
N LEU A 20 32.64 -3.73 49.36
CA LEU A 20 32.31 -3.55 47.95
C LEU A 20 30.89 -2.98 47.92
N ALA A 21 30.78 -1.66 47.85
CA ALA A 21 29.59 -0.98 47.41
C ALA A 21 29.35 -1.33 45.94
N SER A 22 28.56 -2.38 45.73
CA SER A 22 27.98 -2.66 44.40
C SER A 22 26.99 -1.56 44.10
N SER A 23 27.46 -0.43 43.58
CA SER A 23 26.64 0.55 42.88
C SER A 23 26.13 -0.12 41.63
N SER A 24 24.93 -0.72 41.72
CA SER A 24 24.13 -1.05 40.55
C SER A 24 23.88 0.28 39.83
N LEU A 25 24.75 0.62 38.88
CA LEU A 25 24.38 1.54 37.82
C LEU A 25 23.20 0.87 37.07
N CYS A 26 21.97 1.24 37.46
CA CYS A 26 20.87 1.23 36.53
C CYS A 26 21.26 2.21 35.41
N ALA A 27 22.04 1.73 34.45
CA ALA A 27 22.12 2.36 33.17
C ALA A 27 20.67 2.31 32.61
N GLY A 28 19.93 3.38 32.82
CA GLY A 28 18.73 3.65 32.05
C GLY A 28 19.20 3.56 30.61
N ALA A 29 18.89 2.46 29.95
CA ALA A 29 19.09 2.35 28.52
C ALA A 29 18.28 3.51 27.92
N ASN A 30 18.98 4.60 27.61
CA ASN A 30 18.47 5.61 26.70
C ASN A 30 18.30 4.84 25.38
N ASN A 31 17.14 4.19 25.22
CA ASN A 31 16.79 3.52 23.98
C ASN A 31 16.68 4.63 22.93
N ALA A 32 17.80 4.95 22.29
CA ALA A 32 17.80 5.83 21.13
C ALA A 32 16.80 5.28 20.14
N LYS A 33 15.93 6.14 19.62
CA LYS A 33 14.97 5.76 18.58
C LYS A 33 15.71 5.08 17.43
N GLN A 34 15.11 4.03 16.90
CA GLN A 34 15.65 3.34 15.73
C GLN A 34 15.04 3.95 14.48
N THR A 35 15.86 4.32 13.51
CA THR A 35 15.37 4.83 12.21
C THR A 35 14.58 3.73 11.52
N ILE A 36 13.36 4.07 11.10
CA ILE A 36 12.51 3.28 10.21
C ILE A 36 12.30 4.11 8.94
N HIS A 37 12.90 3.65 7.86
CA HIS A 37 12.78 4.25 6.53
C HIS A 37 11.78 3.46 5.68
N ALA A 38 10.68 4.10 5.28
CA ALA A 38 9.60 3.47 4.51
C ALA A 38 9.40 4.12 3.14
N LEU A 39 9.19 3.27 2.13
CA LEU A 39 8.94 3.70 0.75
C LEU A 39 7.45 3.77 0.47
N TYR A 40 7.01 4.83 -0.26
CA TYR A 40 5.62 4.99 -0.68
C TYR A 40 5.48 5.51 -2.12
N ILE A 41 4.34 5.22 -2.76
CA ILE A 41 3.92 5.79 -4.05
C ILE A 41 2.89 6.91 -3.77
N PRO A 42 2.84 8.00 -4.57
CA PRO A 42 1.89 9.09 -4.38
C PRO A 42 0.46 8.71 -4.75
N LEU A 43 -0.23 8.03 -3.84
CA LEU A 43 -1.57 7.45 -3.97
C LEU A 43 -2.38 7.70 -2.68
N ALA A 44 -3.71 7.64 -2.78
CA ALA A 44 -4.59 7.62 -1.61
C ALA A 44 -4.30 6.40 -0.72
N ASP A 45 -3.86 5.30 -1.30
CA ASP A 45 -3.44 4.06 -0.66
C ASP A 45 -2.48 4.29 0.53
N HIS A 46 -1.66 5.35 0.45
CA HIS A 46 -0.62 5.64 1.43
C HIS A 46 -0.90 6.89 2.29
N TYR A 47 -2.11 7.47 2.21
CA TYR A 47 -2.45 8.63 3.03
C TYR A 47 -2.30 8.38 4.53
N ALA A 48 -2.62 7.18 5.01
CA ALA A 48 -2.44 6.83 6.42
C ALA A 48 -0.97 6.94 6.85
N ALA A 49 -0.01 6.57 6.00
CA ALA A 49 1.42 6.72 6.30
C ALA A 49 1.85 8.20 6.32
N LEU A 50 1.33 9.04 5.40
CA LEU A 50 1.60 10.48 5.37
C LEU A 50 1.06 11.17 6.63
N VAL A 51 -0.16 10.83 7.03
CA VAL A 51 -0.80 11.37 8.23
C VAL A 51 -0.07 10.88 9.48
N ALA A 52 0.35 9.61 9.54
CA ALA A 52 1.15 9.07 10.64
C ALA A 52 2.48 9.82 10.77
N TYR A 53 3.18 10.05 9.67
CA TYR A 53 4.43 10.82 9.64
C TYR A 53 4.24 12.25 10.14
N GLU A 54 3.21 12.97 9.69
CA GLU A 54 3.01 14.39 10.05
C GLU A 54 2.49 14.58 11.48
N ARG A 55 1.62 13.68 11.97
CA ARG A 55 0.95 13.84 13.28
C ARG A 55 1.65 13.13 14.42
N TYR A 56 2.35 12.02 14.14
CA TYR A 56 2.74 11.08 15.17
C TYR A 56 4.23 10.79 15.27
N ARG A 57 5.08 11.10 14.26
CA ARG A 57 6.51 10.78 14.31
C ARG A 57 7.21 11.33 15.57
N ASP A 58 6.85 12.54 16.02
CA ASP A 58 7.47 13.16 17.18
C ASP A 58 7.00 12.51 18.51
N ARG A 59 5.87 11.77 18.47
CA ARG A 59 5.32 11.03 19.61
C ARG A 59 5.84 9.60 19.72
N MET A 60 6.43 9.08 18.65
CA MET A 60 7.02 7.74 18.66
C MET A 60 8.18 7.70 19.67
N ILE A 61 8.25 6.63 20.45
CA ILE A 61 9.29 6.45 21.48
C ILE A 61 10.37 5.45 21.05
N HIS A 62 10.04 4.54 20.14
CA HIS A 62 10.95 3.54 19.61
C HIS A 62 11.45 3.90 18.20
N ALA A 63 10.62 4.53 17.38
CA ALA A 63 10.90 4.83 15.98
C ALA A 63 11.29 6.28 15.74
N ASP A 64 12.34 6.47 14.92
CA ASP A 64 12.59 7.69 14.16
C ASP A 64 12.08 7.43 12.73
N PHE A 65 10.81 7.79 12.49
CA PHE A 65 10.09 7.42 11.28
C PHE A 65 10.34 8.40 10.15
N SER A 66 10.77 7.88 9.00
CA SER A 66 10.95 8.63 7.75
C SER A 66 10.26 7.94 6.57
N ILE A 67 9.84 8.74 5.60
CA ILE A 67 9.15 8.27 4.39
C ILE A 67 9.82 8.82 3.14
N GLU A 68 9.91 8.00 2.10
CA GLU A 68 10.46 8.40 0.80
C GLU A 68 9.51 8.09 -0.35
N LYS A 69 9.28 9.12 -1.19
CA LYS A 69 8.37 9.03 -2.34
C LYS A 69 9.07 8.38 -3.53
N MET A 70 8.49 7.27 -4.02
CA MET A 70 8.91 6.60 -5.24
C MET A 70 8.07 7.05 -6.44
N GLY A 71 8.70 7.19 -7.60
CA GLY A 71 8.04 7.64 -8.83
C GLY A 71 7.18 6.58 -9.52
N ASN A 72 7.46 5.30 -9.27
CA ASN A 72 6.74 4.16 -9.81
C ASN A 72 7.06 2.88 -9.03
N TRP A 73 6.31 1.82 -9.32
CA TRP A 73 6.39 0.54 -8.62
C TRP A 73 7.68 -0.24 -8.89
N ASP A 74 8.26 -0.13 -10.10
CA ASP A 74 9.53 -0.80 -10.43
C ASP A 74 10.68 -0.22 -9.61
N LEU A 75 10.71 1.13 -9.44
CA LEU A 75 11.71 1.80 -8.59
C LEU A 75 11.53 1.42 -7.12
N LEU A 76 10.30 1.37 -6.61
CA LEU A 76 10.02 0.95 -5.24
C LEU A 76 10.51 -0.49 -5.02
N ARG A 77 10.14 -1.43 -5.93
CA ARG A 77 10.59 -2.82 -5.89
C ARG A 77 12.11 -2.90 -5.85
N ALA A 78 12.78 -2.28 -6.84
CA ALA A 78 14.24 -2.35 -6.97
C ALA A 78 14.94 -1.80 -5.73
N TYR A 79 14.48 -0.67 -5.20
CA TYR A 79 15.09 -0.05 -4.04
C TYR A 79 14.82 -0.85 -2.76
N PHE A 80 13.59 -1.33 -2.53
CA PHE A 80 13.30 -2.18 -1.38
C PHE A 80 14.13 -3.48 -1.39
N GLN A 81 14.34 -4.09 -2.57
CA GLN A 81 15.16 -5.29 -2.72
C GLN A 81 16.66 -5.08 -2.46
N THR A 82 17.16 -3.84 -2.40
CA THR A 82 18.53 -3.58 -1.94
C THR A 82 18.73 -3.90 -0.46
N GLY A 83 17.66 -3.88 0.33
CA GLY A 83 17.69 -4.05 1.78
C GLY A 83 18.06 -2.78 2.55
N GLU A 84 18.27 -1.64 1.88
CA GLU A 84 18.49 -0.34 2.54
C GLU A 84 17.23 0.21 3.21
N PRO A 85 16.05 0.23 2.55
CA PRO A 85 14.81 0.61 3.21
C PRO A 85 14.33 -0.46 4.18
N ASP A 86 13.81 -0.02 5.32
CA ASP A 86 13.26 -0.89 6.35
C ASP A 86 11.89 -1.47 5.99
N MET A 87 11.05 -0.63 5.36
CA MET A 87 9.67 -0.93 5.04
C MET A 87 9.30 -0.42 3.64
N ALA A 88 8.30 -1.04 3.04
CA ALA A 88 7.66 -0.53 1.83
C ALA A 88 6.15 -0.77 1.89
N PHE A 89 5.39 0.12 1.24
CA PHE A 89 3.95 -0.01 1.05
C PHE A 89 3.70 -0.43 -0.39
N VAL A 90 3.17 -1.63 -0.59
CA VAL A 90 3.20 -2.34 -1.88
C VAL A 90 1.84 -2.95 -2.20
N MET A 91 1.43 -2.91 -3.46
CA MET A 91 0.27 -3.67 -3.95
C MET A 91 0.47 -5.17 -3.68
N SER A 92 -0.54 -5.85 -3.18
CA SER A 92 -0.40 -7.23 -2.71
C SER A 92 0.07 -8.21 -3.79
N PRO A 93 -0.35 -8.19 -5.08
CA PRO A 93 0.20 -9.09 -6.09
C PRO A 93 1.68 -8.84 -6.40
N LEU A 94 2.12 -7.57 -6.42
CA LEU A 94 3.53 -7.24 -6.59
C LEU A 94 4.37 -7.75 -5.42
N ALA A 95 3.88 -7.56 -4.19
CA ALA A 95 4.56 -8.05 -2.99
C ALA A 95 4.67 -9.58 -2.98
N MET A 96 3.62 -10.30 -3.43
CA MET A 96 3.66 -11.76 -3.55
C MET A 96 4.69 -12.23 -4.59
N ASP A 97 4.78 -11.55 -5.74
CA ASP A 97 5.81 -11.84 -6.76
C ASP A 97 7.23 -11.57 -6.25
N MET A 98 7.43 -10.42 -5.56
CA MET A 98 8.70 -10.10 -4.91
C MET A 98 9.09 -11.14 -3.86
N TYR A 99 8.13 -11.59 -3.03
CA TYR A 99 8.37 -12.60 -2.00
C TYR A 99 8.74 -13.96 -2.59
N ARG A 100 8.09 -14.37 -3.67
CA ARG A 100 8.42 -15.59 -4.41
C ARG A 100 9.87 -15.57 -4.92
N GLU A 101 10.35 -14.43 -5.38
CA GLU A 101 11.74 -14.28 -5.87
C GLU A 101 12.76 -14.21 -4.73
N GLN A 102 12.45 -13.44 -3.67
CA GLN A 102 13.35 -13.21 -2.53
C GLN A 102 12.53 -13.20 -1.22
N PRO A 103 12.37 -14.34 -0.54
CA PRO A 103 11.54 -14.46 0.65
C PRO A 103 12.24 -13.94 1.94
N ASN A 104 12.81 -12.74 1.88
CA ASN A 104 13.61 -12.09 2.93
C ASN A 104 12.89 -10.89 3.59
N PHE A 105 11.57 -10.84 3.48
CA PHE A 105 10.71 -9.82 4.11
C PHE A 105 9.36 -10.43 4.46
N ARG A 106 8.56 -9.74 5.29
CA ARG A 106 7.24 -10.21 5.74
C ARG A 106 6.19 -9.14 5.52
N TRP A 107 4.98 -9.59 5.29
CA TRP A 107 3.77 -8.81 5.35
C TRP A 107 3.41 -8.51 6.81
N ILE A 108 3.31 -7.23 7.17
CA ILE A 108 3.16 -6.76 8.55
C ILE A 108 1.86 -5.97 8.81
N GLY A 109 1.02 -5.75 7.81
CA GLY A 109 -0.28 -5.09 7.94
C GLY A 109 -0.81 -4.57 6.62
N LEU A 110 -2.01 -4.00 6.65
CA LEU A 110 -2.63 -3.33 5.49
C LEU A 110 -2.41 -1.83 5.56
N MET A 111 -2.37 -1.19 4.39
CA MET A 111 -2.37 0.27 4.28
C MET A 111 -3.78 0.81 4.10
N HIS A 112 -4.61 0.09 3.37
CA HIS A 112 -6.03 0.37 3.13
C HIS A 112 -6.70 -0.85 2.51
N ARG A 113 -8.01 -0.73 2.27
CA ARG A 113 -8.83 -1.68 1.53
C ARG A 113 -9.57 -0.96 0.42
N ASP A 114 -9.93 -1.67 -0.66
CA ASP A 114 -10.58 -1.09 -1.85
C ASP A 114 -9.72 0.03 -2.49
N GLY A 115 -10.30 1.13 -2.93
CA GLY A 115 -9.54 2.34 -3.30
C GLY A 115 -9.21 2.47 -4.78
N ASN A 116 -9.72 1.58 -5.63
CA ASN A 116 -9.46 1.58 -7.06
C ASN A 116 -10.70 1.94 -7.86
N ALA A 117 -10.53 2.52 -9.04
CA ALA A 117 -11.62 2.85 -9.94
C ALA A 117 -11.21 2.71 -11.40
N LEU A 118 -12.14 2.24 -12.23
CA LEU A 118 -12.00 2.31 -13.68
C LEU A 118 -12.43 3.68 -14.18
N ALA A 119 -11.49 4.44 -14.73
CA ALA A 119 -11.79 5.67 -15.45
C ALA A 119 -11.72 5.45 -16.95
N ILE A 120 -12.65 6.04 -17.69
CA ILE A 120 -12.81 5.96 -19.13
C ILE A 120 -12.82 7.36 -19.74
N ASN A 121 -12.37 7.48 -21.00
CA ASN A 121 -12.47 8.76 -21.71
C ASN A 121 -13.89 9.04 -22.24
N ASP A 122 -14.13 10.27 -22.70
CA ASP A 122 -15.44 10.68 -23.22
C ASP A 122 -15.91 9.85 -24.40
N LEU A 123 -14.99 9.45 -25.30
CA LEU A 123 -15.32 8.59 -26.44
C LEU A 123 -15.84 7.22 -25.98
N PHE A 124 -15.23 6.66 -24.96
CA PHE A 124 -15.69 5.41 -24.36
C PHE A 124 -17.05 5.62 -23.68
N ASN A 125 -17.20 6.72 -22.93
CA ASN A 125 -18.44 7.04 -22.23
C ASN A 125 -19.63 7.31 -23.17
N GLN A 126 -19.42 7.79 -24.40
CA GLN A 126 -20.49 7.91 -25.40
C GLN A 126 -21.18 6.57 -25.69
N GLN A 127 -20.44 5.47 -25.54
CA GLN A 127 -20.96 4.11 -25.76
C GLN A 127 -21.48 3.47 -24.48
N VAL A 128 -20.79 3.64 -23.35
CA VAL A 128 -21.15 3.07 -22.04
C VAL A 128 -22.30 3.82 -21.37
N LYS A 129 -22.29 5.16 -21.45
CA LYS A 129 -23.27 6.07 -20.82
C LYS A 129 -23.38 5.84 -19.31
N VAL A 130 -22.27 6.05 -18.58
CA VAL A 130 -22.26 5.92 -17.11
C VAL A 130 -23.33 6.77 -16.45
N ALA A 131 -23.87 6.30 -15.34
CA ALA A 131 -24.87 7.04 -14.57
C ALA A 131 -24.32 8.42 -14.14
N PRO A 132 -25.16 9.47 -14.13
CA PRO A 132 -24.73 10.83 -13.75
C PRO A 132 -24.19 10.88 -12.32
N LEU A 133 -24.86 10.22 -11.37
CA LEU A 133 -24.42 10.16 -9.98
C LEU A 133 -23.45 9.01 -9.76
N ARG A 134 -22.30 9.29 -9.14
CA ARG A 134 -21.24 8.31 -8.89
C ARG A 134 -21.72 7.09 -8.08
N LYS A 135 -22.64 7.29 -7.13
CA LYS A 135 -23.20 6.20 -6.31
C LYS A 135 -24.02 5.18 -7.12
N ASP A 136 -24.49 5.55 -8.30
CA ASP A 136 -25.31 4.71 -9.17
C ASP A 136 -24.47 4.01 -10.26
N ARG A 137 -23.15 4.21 -10.26
CA ARG A 137 -22.20 3.64 -11.24
C ARG A 137 -21.75 2.25 -10.79
N LEU A 138 -22.49 1.26 -11.20
CA LEU A 138 -22.20 -0.14 -10.89
C LEU A 138 -21.43 -0.82 -12.04
N PRO A 139 -20.63 -1.87 -11.74
CA PRO A 139 -19.86 -2.62 -12.74
C PRO A 139 -20.77 -3.54 -13.57
N THR A 140 -21.68 -2.93 -14.37
CA THR A 140 -22.57 -3.65 -15.28
C THR A 140 -21.83 -4.15 -16.52
N ALA A 141 -22.50 -4.94 -17.38
CA ALA A 141 -21.93 -5.44 -18.63
C ALA A 141 -21.54 -4.34 -19.64
N ALA A 142 -21.94 -3.08 -19.45
CA ALA A 142 -21.80 -2.03 -20.47
C ALA A 142 -20.34 -1.82 -20.91
N VAL A 143 -19.39 -1.71 -19.98
CA VAL A 143 -17.96 -1.56 -20.31
C VAL A 143 -17.44 -2.81 -21.02
N ALA A 144 -17.73 -4.00 -20.51
CA ALA A 144 -17.29 -5.27 -21.10
C ALA A 144 -17.84 -5.46 -22.52
N THR A 145 -19.10 -5.08 -22.76
CA THR A 145 -19.73 -5.13 -24.08
C THR A 145 -19.00 -4.26 -25.10
N VAL A 146 -18.66 -3.02 -24.73
CA VAL A 146 -17.93 -2.10 -25.62
C VAL A 146 -16.53 -2.64 -25.94
N LEU A 147 -15.82 -3.19 -24.94
CA LEU A 147 -14.50 -3.80 -25.13
C LEU A 147 -14.56 -4.99 -26.08
N TYR A 148 -15.51 -5.89 -25.88
CA TYR A 148 -15.75 -7.05 -26.74
C TYR A 148 -16.09 -6.63 -28.18
N GLN A 149 -17.05 -5.70 -28.35
CA GLN A 149 -17.46 -5.21 -29.67
C GLN A 149 -16.33 -4.52 -30.43
N HIS A 150 -15.49 -3.74 -29.71
CA HIS A 150 -14.31 -3.13 -30.33
C HIS A 150 -13.37 -4.20 -30.89
N TYR A 151 -13.06 -5.22 -30.09
CA TYR A 151 -12.20 -6.32 -30.55
C TYR A 151 -12.81 -7.08 -31.73
N GLN A 152 -14.11 -7.41 -31.70
CA GLN A 152 -14.78 -8.09 -32.80
C GLN A 152 -14.78 -7.27 -34.11
N THR A 153 -14.83 -5.94 -34.02
CA THR A 153 -14.88 -5.04 -35.17
C THR A 153 -13.50 -4.75 -35.75
N THR A 154 -12.49 -4.60 -34.87
CA THR A 154 -11.16 -4.11 -35.26
C THR A 154 -10.07 -5.19 -35.27
N GLY A 155 -10.30 -6.30 -34.58
CA GLY A 155 -9.27 -7.31 -34.28
C GLY A 155 -8.19 -6.82 -33.29
N GLN A 156 -8.35 -5.63 -32.69
CA GLN A 156 -7.36 -5.01 -31.84
C GLN A 156 -7.85 -4.97 -30.39
N ALA A 157 -7.00 -5.40 -29.46
CA ALA A 157 -7.26 -5.30 -28.02
C ALA A 157 -7.30 -3.84 -27.58
N VAL A 158 -8.28 -3.49 -26.73
CA VAL A 158 -8.25 -2.20 -26.02
C VAL A 158 -7.18 -2.25 -24.95
N GLN A 159 -6.27 -1.28 -24.98
CA GLN A 159 -5.25 -1.15 -23.93
C GLN A 159 -5.81 -0.41 -22.74
N ILE A 160 -5.81 -1.07 -21.58
CA ILE A 160 -6.22 -0.47 -20.30
C ILE A 160 -5.00 -0.27 -19.42
N GLY A 161 -4.81 0.98 -18.95
CA GLY A 161 -3.68 1.35 -18.09
C GLY A 161 -3.85 0.81 -16.67
N MET A 162 -2.81 0.17 -16.14
CA MET A 162 -2.69 -0.27 -14.73
C MET A 162 -1.51 0.43 -14.08
N PRO A 163 -1.50 0.66 -12.75
CA PRO A 163 -0.33 1.22 -12.09
C PRO A 163 0.93 0.35 -12.28
N HIS A 164 0.70 -0.96 -12.35
CA HIS A 164 1.65 -2.01 -12.69
C HIS A 164 0.83 -3.25 -13.10
N VAL A 165 1.35 -4.10 -13.99
CA VAL A 165 0.60 -5.30 -14.41
C VAL A 165 0.46 -6.32 -13.28
N LEU A 166 1.42 -6.40 -12.36
CA LEU A 166 1.34 -7.20 -11.12
C LEU A 166 0.61 -6.40 -10.02
N SER A 167 -0.65 -6.06 -10.24
CA SER A 167 -1.41 -5.18 -9.32
C SER A 167 -2.76 -5.77 -8.95
N THR A 168 -3.29 -5.35 -7.83
CA THR A 168 -4.67 -5.62 -7.43
C THR A 168 -5.66 -5.03 -8.44
N HIS A 169 -5.32 -3.90 -9.06
CA HIS A 169 -6.08 -3.29 -10.17
C HIS A 169 -6.26 -4.26 -11.33
N SER A 170 -5.19 -4.98 -11.71
CA SER A 170 -5.28 -6.04 -12.74
C SER A 170 -6.19 -7.19 -12.28
N VAL A 171 -6.18 -7.53 -10.98
CA VAL A 171 -7.06 -8.56 -10.41
C VAL A 171 -8.52 -8.11 -10.45
N VAL A 172 -8.81 -6.86 -10.07
CA VAL A 172 -10.15 -6.27 -10.12
C VAL A 172 -10.68 -6.26 -11.54
N LEU A 173 -9.90 -5.76 -12.51
CA LEU A 173 -10.29 -5.75 -13.91
C LEU A 173 -10.50 -7.18 -14.44
N TYR A 174 -9.61 -8.11 -14.13
CA TYR A 174 -9.76 -9.51 -14.50
C TYR A 174 -11.07 -10.10 -13.95
N ARG A 175 -11.36 -9.89 -12.67
CA ARG A 175 -12.59 -10.38 -12.01
C ARG A 175 -13.85 -9.81 -12.70
N TYR A 176 -13.83 -8.51 -13.01
CA TYR A 176 -14.93 -7.86 -13.74
C TYR A 176 -15.10 -8.46 -15.15
N LEU A 177 -14.05 -8.51 -15.96
CA LEU A 177 -14.12 -8.98 -17.33
C LEU A 177 -14.53 -10.47 -17.43
N LYS A 178 -14.02 -11.29 -16.49
CA LYS A 178 -14.37 -12.71 -16.39
C LYS A 178 -15.87 -12.92 -16.22
N GLU A 179 -16.53 -12.08 -15.44
CA GLU A 179 -17.98 -12.17 -15.20
C GLU A 179 -18.79 -12.01 -16.49
N TYR A 180 -18.28 -11.23 -17.44
CA TYR A 180 -18.93 -10.96 -18.71
C TYR A 180 -18.29 -11.70 -19.90
N GLY A 181 -17.43 -12.67 -19.65
CA GLY A 181 -16.83 -13.53 -20.68
C GLY A 181 -15.83 -12.82 -21.60
N VAL A 182 -15.24 -11.70 -21.16
CA VAL A 182 -14.21 -10.95 -21.89
C VAL A 182 -12.84 -11.36 -21.38
N SER A 183 -11.92 -11.73 -22.30
CA SER A 183 -10.57 -12.13 -21.93
C SER A 183 -9.63 -10.94 -21.71
N MET A 184 -8.70 -11.11 -20.78
CA MET A 184 -7.65 -10.13 -20.51
C MET A 184 -6.26 -10.79 -20.58
N SER A 185 -5.28 -10.05 -21.06
CA SER A 185 -3.87 -10.42 -20.97
C SER A 185 -3.03 -9.28 -20.42
N THR A 186 -1.98 -9.62 -19.68
CA THR A 186 -0.91 -8.70 -19.25
C THR A 186 0.31 -8.78 -20.18
N SER A 187 0.23 -9.58 -21.25
CA SER A 187 1.32 -9.82 -22.20
C SER A 187 0.81 -9.72 -23.63
N THR A 188 1.55 -9.03 -24.49
CA THR A 188 1.27 -8.94 -25.94
C THR A 188 1.38 -10.27 -26.67
N ASN A 189 2.05 -11.26 -26.07
CA ASN A 189 2.23 -12.59 -26.65
C ASN A 189 1.00 -13.50 -26.51
N ARG A 190 -0.03 -13.05 -25.80
CA ARG A 190 -1.29 -13.81 -25.60
C ARG A 190 -2.44 -12.97 -26.15
N PRO A 191 -3.13 -13.44 -27.21
CA PRO A 191 -4.33 -12.77 -27.72
C PRO A 191 -5.41 -12.65 -26.65
N ALA A 192 -6.01 -11.47 -26.53
CA ALA A 192 -7.13 -11.20 -25.62
C ALA A 192 -7.89 -9.96 -26.14
N GLU A 193 -9.14 -9.80 -25.73
CA GLU A 193 -9.94 -8.61 -26.05
C GLU A 193 -9.40 -7.36 -25.33
N VAL A 194 -8.78 -7.55 -24.16
CA VAL A 194 -8.20 -6.47 -23.34
C VAL A 194 -6.75 -6.75 -23.07
N LEU A 195 -5.90 -5.74 -23.27
CA LEU A 195 -4.50 -5.76 -22.90
C LEU A 195 -4.25 -4.78 -21.74
N ALA A 196 -3.97 -5.32 -20.55
CA ALA A 196 -3.52 -4.53 -19.42
C ALA A 196 -2.07 -4.10 -19.61
N ILE A 197 -1.79 -2.79 -19.53
CA ILE A 197 -0.45 -2.22 -19.69
C ILE A 197 -0.05 -1.37 -18.50
N THR A 198 1.24 -1.34 -18.17
CA THR A 198 1.74 -0.48 -17.08
C THR A 198 1.69 0.99 -17.48
N VAL A 199 0.99 1.78 -16.67
CA VAL A 199 0.94 3.24 -16.73
C VAL A 199 1.13 3.77 -15.31
N ALA A 200 2.29 4.33 -15.02
CA ALA A 200 2.60 4.85 -13.67
C ALA A 200 1.50 5.83 -13.21
N PRO A 201 1.07 5.79 -11.94
CA PRO A 201 -0.10 6.52 -11.46
C PRO A 201 -0.11 8.01 -11.81
N PRO A 202 0.98 8.79 -11.66
CA PRO A 202 0.98 10.20 -12.04
C PRO A 202 0.81 10.44 -13.54
N LYS A 203 1.01 9.41 -14.40
CA LYS A 203 0.88 9.51 -15.86
C LYS A 203 -0.50 9.07 -16.36
N ALA A 204 -1.32 8.45 -15.51
CA ALA A 204 -2.62 7.91 -15.91
C ALA A 204 -3.60 8.97 -16.47
N PRO A 205 -3.76 10.18 -15.87
CA PRO A 205 -4.59 11.23 -16.45
C PRO A 205 -4.11 11.67 -17.85
N ALA A 206 -2.79 11.79 -18.05
CA ALA A 206 -2.22 12.16 -19.36
C ALA A 206 -2.42 11.04 -20.39
N PHE A 207 -2.37 9.78 -19.96
CA PHE A 207 -2.65 8.63 -20.82
C PHE A 207 -4.07 8.68 -21.40
N ILE A 208 -5.10 8.90 -20.59
CA ILE A 208 -6.49 9.09 -21.02
C ILE A 208 -6.59 10.26 -22.02
N LYS A 209 -6.07 11.42 -21.64
CA LYS A 209 -6.17 12.64 -22.46
C LYS A 209 -5.49 12.49 -23.82
N SER A 210 -4.30 11.89 -23.87
CA SER A 210 -3.57 11.70 -25.13
C SER A 210 -4.30 10.79 -26.10
N ARG A 211 -4.98 9.77 -25.61
CA ARG A 211 -5.77 8.84 -26.44
C ARG A 211 -7.08 9.48 -26.91
N SER A 212 -7.73 10.27 -26.08
CA SER A 212 -8.88 11.08 -26.48
C SER A 212 -8.54 11.98 -27.68
N ASN A 213 -7.36 12.59 -27.68
CA ASN A 213 -6.89 13.43 -28.78
C ASN A 213 -6.66 12.65 -30.10
N ARG A 214 -6.48 11.32 -30.03
CA ARG A 214 -6.32 10.43 -31.18
C ARG A 214 -7.62 9.73 -31.57
N ALA A 215 -8.74 10.06 -30.96
CA ALA A 215 -10.02 9.39 -31.10
C ALA A 215 -9.97 7.86 -30.83
N GLU A 216 -9.13 7.45 -29.86
CA GLU A 216 -9.00 6.07 -29.40
C GLU A 216 -9.82 5.85 -28.13
N LEU A 217 -10.47 4.68 -28.00
CA LEU A 217 -11.04 4.22 -26.72
C LEU A 217 -9.91 4.11 -25.70
N SER A 218 -10.13 4.64 -24.52
CA SER A 218 -9.12 4.58 -23.46
C SER A 218 -9.75 4.44 -22.08
N ALA A 219 -9.14 3.58 -21.30
CA ALA A 219 -9.46 3.40 -19.89
C ALA A 219 -8.19 3.19 -19.08
N PHE A 220 -8.26 3.46 -17.79
CA PHE A 220 -7.29 2.97 -16.81
C PHE A 220 -8.01 2.50 -15.54
N GLU A 221 -7.49 1.48 -14.92
CA GLU A 221 -7.84 1.04 -13.58
C GLU A 221 -6.74 1.50 -12.65
N GLN A 222 -7.03 2.44 -11.75
CA GLN A 222 -6.01 3.11 -10.93
C GLN A 222 -6.51 3.38 -9.52
N SER A 223 -5.53 3.53 -8.62
CA SER A 223 -5.79 4.03 -7.28
C SER A 223 -6.30 5.47 -7.31
N LEU A 224 -7.14 5.78 -6.33
CA LEU A 224 -7.56 7.15 -6.05
C LEU A 224 -6.36 8.00 -5.56
N PRO A 225 -6.37 9.31 -5.75
CA PRO A 225 -7.40 10.09 -6.42
C PRO A 225 -7.14 10.26 -7.93
N TRP A 226 -6.23 9.47 -8.56
CA TRP A 226 -5.89 9.66 -9.97
C TRP A 226 -7.09 9.44 -10.90
N ALA A 227 -8.00 8.52 -10.56
CA ALA A 227 -9.26 8.36 -11.27
C ALA A 227 -10.17 9.59 -11.07
N ASP A 228 -10.21 10.18 -9.88
CA ASP A 228 -10.97 11.40 -9.60
C ASP A 228 -10.43 12.62 -10.36
N VAL A 229 -9.11 12.69 -10.58
CA VAL A 229 -8.49 13.77 -11.38
C VAL A 229 -9.07 13.82 -12.80
N VAL A 230 -9.34 12.67 -13.43
CA VAL A 230 -9.93 12.61 -14.77
C VAL A 230 -11.28 13.31 -14.81
N GLU A 231 -12.12 13.07 -13.82
CA GLU A 231 -13.47 13.62 -13.76
C GLU A 231 -13.48 15.06 -13.24
N THR A 232 -12.70 15.38 -12.20
CA THR A 232 -12.60 16.75 -11.67
C THR A 232 -11.93 17.74 -12.65
N LYS A 233 -11.19 17.22 -13.64
CA LYS A 233 -10.59 18.02 -14.73
C LYS A 233 -11.39 17.94 -16.04
N ASN A 234 -12.56 17.31 -16.05
CA ASN A 234 -13.51 17.22 -17.16
C ASN A 234 -12.93 16.68 -18.47
N PHE A 235 -12.23 15.54 -18.42
CA PHE A 235 -11.74 14.87 -19.64
C PHE A 235 -11.97 13.35 -19.61
N GLY A 236 -12.88 12.88 -18.77
CA GLY A 236 -13.30 11.51 -18.70
C GLY A 236 -14.20 11.27 -17.49
N HIS A 237 -14.55 10.00 -17.27
CA HIS A 237 -15.55 9.59 -16.28
C HIS A 237 -15.06 8.37 -15.51
N ILE A 238 -15.42 8.29 -14.22
CA ILE A 238 -15.30 7.04 -13.48
C ILE A 238 -16.47 6.14 -13.91
N ALA A 239 -16.18 4.92 -14.36
CA ALA A 239 -17.20 3.97 -14.76
C ALA A 239 -17.75 3.17 -13.58
N TRP A 240 -16.87 2.73 -12.67
CA TRP A 240 -17.21 1.97 -11.45
C TRP A 240 -16.03 1.96 -10.47
N TYR A 241 -16.26 1.47 -9.25
CA TYR A 241 -15.27 1.33 -8.20
C TYR A 241 -15.01 -0.14 -7.88
N SER A 242 -13.78 -0.46 -7.46
CA SER A 242 -13.35 -1.82 -7.14
C SER A 242 -14.17 -2.50 -6.05
N LYS A 243 -14.64 -1.73 -5.06
CA LYS A 243 -15.52 -2.22 -4.00
C LYS A 243 -16.84 -2.84 -4.52
N ASP A 244 -17.31 -2.40 -5.69
CA ASP A 244 -18.54 -2.89 -6.29
C ASP A 244 -18.28 -4.10 -7.21
N VAL A 245 -17.04 -4.29 -7.69
CA VAL A 245 -16.58 -5.49 -8.40
C VAL A 245 -16.29 -6.64 -7.42
N MET A 246 -15.72 -6.31 -6.27
CA MET A 246 -15.38 -7.24 -5.19
C MET A 246 -16.05 -6.79 -3.87
N PRO A 247 -17.37 -6.97 -3.73
CA PRO A 247 -18.14 -6.44 -2.59
C PRO A 247 -17.94 -7.30 -1.32
N TRP A 248 -16.70 -7.40 -0.84
CA TRP A 248 -16.40 -8.16 0.36
C TRP A 248 -16.73 -7.36 1.63
N PRO A 249 -17.11 -8.03 2.73
CA PRO A 249 -17.68 -7.34 3.91
C PRO A 249 -16.82 -6.22 4.50
N ASN A 250 -15.49 -6.38 4.48
CA ASN A 250 -14.55 -5.38 4.99
C ASN A 250 -13.82 -4.61 3.87
N GLY A 251 -14.22 -4.79 2.60
CA GLY A 251 -13.45 -4.38 1.44
C GLY A 251 -12.32 -5.37 1.09
N HIS A 252 -11.87 -5.37 -0.16
CA HIS A 252 -10.81 -6.25 -0.60
C HIS A 252 -9.43 -5.76 -0.11
N VAL A 253 -8.50 -6.71 0.09
CA VAL A 253 -7.09 -6.41 0.37
C VAL A 253 -6.47 -5.75 -0.86
N GLU A 254 -5.77 -4.64 -0.66
CA GLU A 254 -5.13 -3.90 -1.76
C GLU A 254 -3.64 -3.67 -1.47
N CYS A 255 -3.24 -2.50 -0.95
CA CYS A 255 -1.87 -2.25 -0.54
C CYS A 255 -1.57 -2.79 0.85
N ILE A 256 -0.42 -3.41 0.98
CA ILE A 256 0.10 -4.00 2.21
C ILE A 256 1.40 -3.31 2.62
N ALA A 257 1.67 -3.30 3.92
CA ALA A 257 2.97 -2.92 4.46
C ALA A 257 3.85 -4.17 4.57
N VAL A 258 5.07 -4.07 4.07
CA VAL A 258 6.09 -5.11 4.21
C VAL A 258 7.32 -4.56 4.92
N ALA A 259 8.03 -5.41 5.68
CA ALA A 259 9.30 -5.08 6.32
C ALA A 259 10.32 -6.19 6.07
N SER A 260 11.60 -5.82 5.91
CA SER A 260 12.66 -6.81 5.74
C SER A 260 12.84 -7.68 6.99
N ASP A 261 13.26 -8.93 6.81
CA ASP A 261 13.54 -9.84 7.94
C ASP A 261 14.61 -9.24 8.87
N GLN A 262 15.59 -8.51 8.30
CA GLN A 262 16.60 -7.81 9.06
C GLN A 262 16.01 -6.70 9.93
N THR A 263 15.08 -5.90 9.38
CA THR A 263 14.35 -4.87 10.11
C THR A 263 13.53 -5.48 11.24
N ILE A 264 12.79 -6.55 10.95
CA ILE A 264 11.98 -7.26 11.96
C ILE A 264 12.87 -7.82 13.08
N ALA A 265 14.02 -8.40 12.76
CA ALA A 265 14.92 -8.95 13.75
C ALA A 265 15.56 -7.89 14.65
N ASN A 266 15.93 -6.74 14.10
CA ASN A 266 16.72 -5.73 14.80
C ASN A 266 15.92 -4.53 15.29
N LYS A 267 14.75 -4.22 14.68
CA LYS A 267 13.95 -3.00 14.92
C LYS A 267 12.47 -3.31 15.15
N PHE A 268 12.15 -4.47 15.74
CA PHE A 268 10.76 -4.94 15.88
C PHE A 268 9.86 -3.92 16.60
N ALA A 269 10.29 -3.38 17.76
CA ALA A 269 9.50 -2.44 18.54
C ALA A 269 9.22 -1.15 17.75
N ALA A 270 10.23 -0.63 17.04
CA ALA A 270 10.11 0.56 16.21
C ALA A 270 9.16 0.34 15.03
N SER A 271 9.32 -0.79 14.32
CA SER A 271 8.44 -1.14 13.20
C SER A 271 6.99 -1.35 13.64
N LYS A 272 6.78 -2.00 14.79
CA LYS A 272 5.44 -2.21 15.38
C LYS A 272 4.80 -0.89 15.76
N GLU A 273 5.57 0.05 16.32
CA GLU A 273 5.10 1.39 16.65
C GLU A 273 4.70 2.18 15.41
N VAL A 274 5.47 2.12 14.32
CA VAL A 274 5.10 2.74 13.04
C VAL A 274 3.77 2.20 12.54
N MET A 275 3.58 0.87 12.54
CA MET A 275 2.31 0.26 12.12
C MET A 275 1.15 0.61 13.04
N HIS A 276 1.39 0.77 14.34
CA HIS A 276 0.37 1.27 15.28
C HIS A 276 -0.12 2.66 14.87
N TYR A 277 0.79 3.60 14.62
CA TYR A 277 0.42 4.96 14.24
C TYR A 277 -0.12 5.08 12.81
N ILE A 278 0.23 4.17 11.90
CA ILE A 278 -0.43 4.09 10.58
C ILE A 278 -1.92 3.71 10.75
N ARG A 279 -2.25 2.75 11.62
CA ARG A 279 -3.64 2.41 11.94
C ARG A 279 -4.38 3.57 12.59
N GLN A 280 -3.76 4.22 13.57
CA GLN A 280 -4.32 5.41 14.22
C GLN A 280 -4.59 6.54 13.21
N ALA A 281 -3.67 6.76 12.26
CA ALA A 281 -3.84 7.73 11.21
C ALA A 281 -4.94 7.35 10.22
N GLY A 282 -5.14 6.06 9.98
CA GLY A 282 -6.28 5.55 9.23
C GLY A 282 -7.61 5.92 9.90
N ASP A 283 -7.72 5.69 11.21
CA ASP A 283 -8.89 6.11 11.99
C ASP A 283 -9.10 7.62 11.96
N ASP A 284 -8.02 8.41 12.03
CA ASP A 284 -8.09 9.88 11.89
C ASP A 284 -8.70 10.30 10.55
N ILE A 285 -8.29 9.64 9.45
CA ILE A 285 -8.83 9.91 8.12
C ILE A 285 -10.31 9.56 8.07
N GLU A 286 -10.70 8.40 8.60
CA GLU A 286 -12.11 7.98 8.64
C GLU A 286 -12.98 8.93 9.46
N GLN A 287 -12.48 9.40 10.59
CA GLN A 287 -13.19 10.41 11.39
C GLN A 287 -13.26 11.77 10.69
N ALA A 288 -12.18 12.19 10.03
CA ALA A 288 -12.13 13.46 9.33
C ALA A 288 -13.12 13.49 8.16
N ARG A 289 -13.21 12.40 7.37
CA ARG A 289 -14.15 12.30 6.24
C ARG A 289 -15.61 12.36 6.69
N LEU A 290 -15.94 11.76 7.85
CA LEU A 290 -17.29 11.79 8.41
C LEU A 290 -17.67 13.18 8.95
N LYS A 291 -16.72 13.87 9.58
CA LYS A 291 -16.95 15.22 10.15
C LYS A 291 -16.97 16.30 9.08
N GLY A 292 -16.21 16.13 7.99
CA GLY A 292 -16.03 17.19 6.98
C GLY A 292 -15.34 18.44 7.55
N GLY A 293 -15.45 19.56 6.85
CA GLY A 293 -14.94 20.87 7.30
C GLY A 293 -13.44 20.84 7.66
N GLN A 294 -13.05 21.55 8.73
CA GLN A 294 -11.65 21.70 9.13
C GLN A 294 -10.90 20.35 9.34
N PRO A 295 -11.48 19.32 9.99
CA PRO A 295 -10.80 18.02 10.11
C PRO A 295 -10.42 17.39 8.77
N LEU A 296 -11.30 17.48 7.77
CA LEU A 296 -11.01 16.98 6.42
C LEU A 296 -9.99 17.87 5.71
N ASP A 297 -10.08 19.19 5.89
CA ASP A 297 -9.14 20.14 5.32
C ASP A 297 -7.72 19.93 5.84
N ASP A 298 -7.56 19.58 7.11
CA ASP A 298 -6.26 19.23 7.71
C ASP A 298 -5.65 18.00 7.05
N ILE A 299 -6.45 16.96 6.78
CA ILE A 299 -5.98 15.77 6.03
C ILE A 299 -5.57 16.17 4.61
N VAL A 300 -6.40 16.95 3.91
CA VAL A 300 -6.10 17.45 2.56
C VAL A 300 -4.78 18.24 2.53
N ASN A 301 -4.54 19.08 3.52
CA ASN A 301 -3.32 19.88 3.62
C ASN A 301 -2.09 19.00 3.86
N ILE A 302 -2.18 17.98 4.74
CA ILE A 302 -1.12 17.00 4.95
C ILE A 302 -0.81 16.27 3.63
N VAL A 303 -1.82 15.74 2.97
CA VAL A 303 -1.63 15.03 1.69
C VAL A 303 -0.95 15.91 0.65
N ARG A 304 -1.43 17.14 0.47
CA ARG A 304 -0.88 18.07 -0.53
C ARG A 304 0.53 18.56 -0.22
N LYS A 305 0.94 18.54 1.04
CA LYS A 305 2.33 18.82 1.42
C LYS A 305 3.30 17.79 0.82
N HIS A 306 2.91 16.52 0.77
CA HIS A 306 3.71 15.41 0.24
C HIS A 306 3.45 15.11 -1.23
N ILE A 307 2.20 15.33 -1.69
CA ILE A 307 1.75 15.02 -3.04
C ILE A 307 1.01 16.25 -3.61
N PRO A 308 1.74 17.31 -3.98
CA PRO A 308 1.13 18.55 -4.50
C PRO A 308 0.35 18.34 -5.80
N GLU A 309 0.62 17.24 -6.53
CA GLU A 309 -0.08 16.85 -7.75
C GLU A 309 -1.53 16.42 -7.50
N HIS A 310 -1.87 16.00 -6.28
CA HIS A 310 -3.25 15.71 -5.89
C HIS A 310 -3.99 17.03 -5.63
N ASN A 311 -4.93 17.36 -6.50
CA ASN A 311 -5.77 18.55 -6.28
C ASN A 311 -6.76 18.29 -5.13
N ARG A 312 -7.16 19.40 -4.47
CA ARG A 312 -8.07 19.34 -3.30
C ARG A 312 -9.37 18.60 -3.63
N GLU A 313 -9.96 18.92 -4.78
CA GLU A 313 -11.25 18.39 -5.22
C GLU A 313 -11.19 16.86 -5.40
N ALA A 314 -10.10 16.35 -5.99
CA ALA A 314 -9.92 14.92 -6.18
C ALA A 314 -9.69 14.19 -4.84
N ILE A 315 -8.92 14.78 -3.91
CA ILE A 315 -8.74 14.20 -2.56
C ILE A 315 -10.09 14.12 -1.84
N ILE A 316 -10.88 15.20 -1.85
CA ILE A 316 -12.21 15.23 -1.20
C ILE A 316 -13.15 14.21 -1.87
N ALA A 317 -13.13 14.09 -3.20
CA ALA A 317 -13.93 13.12 -3.92
C ALA A 317 -13.56 11.68 -3.55
N SER A 318 -12.26 11.37 -3.45
CA SER A 318 -11.79 10.03 -3.04
C SER A 318 -12.13 9.70 -1.58
N LEU A 319 -12.24 10.71 -0.72
CA LEU A 319 -12.62 10.54 0.69
C LEU A 319 -14.11 10.76 0.94
N ASN A 320 -14.96 10.74 -0.09
CA ASN A 320 -16.40 10.93 0.06
C ASN A 320 -17.01 9.86 1.00
N PRO A 321 -17.68 10.26 2.11
CA PRO A 321 -18.19 9.34 3.11
C PRO A 321 -19.39 8.50 2.63
N GLU A 322 -20.16 8.99 1.66
CA GLU A 322 -21.30 8.25 1.09
C GLU A 322 -20.84 7.14 0.14
N LEU A 323 -19.79 7.40 -0.63
CA LEU A 323 -19.26 6.45 -1.60
C LEU A 323 -18.40 5.36 -0.94
N LYS A 324 -17.62 5.72 0.09
CA LYS A 324 -16.70 4.80 0.81
C LYS A 324 -15.84 3.96 -0.15
N VAL A 325 -15.27 4.63 -1.14
CA VAL A 325 -14.52 3.96 -2.22
C VAL A 325 -13.13 3.49 -1.80
N ILE A 326 -12.60 4.02 -0.72
CA ILE A 326 -11.38 3.58 -0.05
C ILE A 326 -11.66 3.48 1.45
N ASN A 327 -11.07 2.49 2.13
CA ASN A 327 -11.34 2.19 3.52
C ASN A 327 -10.03 2.03 4.29
N TYR A 328 -9.84 2.83 5.36
CA TYR A 328 -8.67 2.79 6.24
C TYR A 328 -8.94 2.07 7.56
N GLN A 329 -10.01 1.28 7.64
CA GLN A 329 -10.35 0.43 8.78
C GLN A 329 -9.93 -1.02 8.55
N HIS A 330 -9.89 -1.81 9.62
CA HIS A 330 -9.54 -3.23 9.57
C HIS A 330 -8.19 -3.51 8.90
N LEU A 331 -7.16 -2.74 9.29
CA LEU A 331 -5.82 -2.77 8.69
C LEU A 331 -4.90 -3.86 9.28
N ASN A 332 -5.42 -4.76 10.12
CA ASN A 332 -4.70 -5.95 10.54
C ASN A 332 -4.53 -6.93 9.38
N ILE A 333 -3.57 -7.82 9.49
CA ILE A 333 -3.32 -8.91 8.54
C ILE A 333 -4.60 -9.75 8.36
N ASP A 334 -5.05 -9.84 7.11
CA ASP A 334 -6.23 -10.59 6.69
C ASP A 334 -5.81 -11.67 5.68
N LYS A 335 -5.35 -12.81 6.20
CA LYS A 335 -4.86 -13.93 5.38
C LYS A 335 -5.91 -14.46 4.42
N ALA A 336 -7.18 -14.49 4.85
CA ALA A 336 -8.27 -14.96 4.00
C ALA A 336 -8.54 -14.01 2.83
N GLY A 337 -8.54 -12.69 3.10
CA GLY A 337 -8.67 -11.67 2.05
C GLY A 337 -7.49 -11.69 1.08
N LEU A 338 -6.24 -11.80 1.57
CA LEU A 338 -5.08 -11.93 0.69
C LEU A 338 -5.14 -13.20 -0.18
N LYS A 339 -5.60 -14.31 0.40
CA LYS A 339 -5.77 -15.57 -0.35
C LYS A 339 -6.74 -15.42 -1.51
N GLN A 340 -7.85 -14.72 -1.33
CA GLN A 340 -8.81 -14.48 -2.39
C GLN A 340 -8.20 -13.63 -3.53
N ILE A 341 -7.41 -12.60 -3.21
CA ILE A 341 -6.65 -11.83 -4.21
C ILE A 341 -5.65 -12.73 -4.94
N MET A 342 -4.89 -13.54 -4.20
CA MET A 342 -3.90 -14.46 -4.75
C MET A 342 -4.52 -15.48 -5.70
N ASP A 343 -5.63 -16.11 -5.31
CA ASP A 343 -6.33 -17.10 -6.13
C ASP A 343 -6.78 -16.49 -7.47
N LEU A 344 -7.37 -15.29 -7.43
CA LEU A 344 -7.76 -14.56 -8.64
C LEU A 344 -6.55 -14.12 -9.48
N ALA A 345 -5.46 -13.70 -8.84
CA ALA A 345 -4.23 -13.30 -9.53
C ALA A 345 -3.56 -14.46 -10.27
N VAL A 346 -3.54 -15.67 -9.67
CA VAL A 346 -3.04 -16.89 -10.30
C VAL A 346 -3.96 -17.31 -11.43
N GLU A 347 -5.28 -17.34 -11.22
CA GLU A 347 -6.27 -17.69 -12.21
C GLU A 347 -6.18 -16.76 -13.43
N GLY A 348 -6.06 -15.45 -13.21
CA GLY A 348 -5.89 -14.42 -14.24
C GLY A 348 -4.50 -14.41 -14.88
N LYS A 349 -3.56 -15.27 -14.43
CA LYS A 349 -2.16 -15.26 -14.86
C LYS A 349 -1.48 -13.91 -14.70
N ILE A 350 -1.90 -13.17 -13.67
CA ILE A 350 -1.30 -11.90 -13.24
C ILE A 350 -0.02 -12.21 -12.48
N ILE A 351 -0.06 -13.16 -11.53
CA ILE A 351 1.13 -13.75 -10.91
C ILE A 351 1.33 -15.19 -11.41
N ALA A 352 2.57 -15.66 -11.39
CA ALA A 352 2.92 -16.97 -11.96
C ALA A 352 2.35 -18.12 -11.14
N GLU A 353 2.42 -18.03 -9.80
CA GLU A 353 2.03 -19.08 -8.87
C GLU A 353 1.68 -18.51 -7.49
N ALA A 354 1.00 -19.31 -6.68
CA ALA A 354 0.66 -18.96 -5.31
C ALA A 354 1.90 -19.04 -4.39
N ILE A 355 1.88 -18.21 -3.33
CA ILE A 355 2.88 -18.26 -2.25
C ILE A 355 2.28 -18.86 -0.98
N ASP A 356 3.15 -19.25 -0.05
CA ASP A 356 2.74 -19.61 1.31
C ASP A 356 2.44 -18.32 2.10
N ILE A 357 1.14 -18.03 2.27
CA ILE A 357 0.67 -16.83 3.00
C ILE A 357 1.01 -16.93 4.49
N ASP A 358 1.06 -18.12 5.07
CA ASP A 358 1.40 -18.30 6.49
C ASP A 358 2.86 -17.97 6.76
N ALA A 359 3.75 -18.36 5.86
CA ALA A 359 5.17 -17.99 5.92
C ALA A 359 5.39 -16.50 5.58
N PHE A 360 4.55 -15.90 4.72
CA PHE A 360 4.66 -14.50 4.34
C PHE A 360 4.20 -13.55 5.43
N ALA A 361 3.16 -13.88 6.20
CA ALA A 361 2.49 -12.99 7.15
C ALA A 361 3.13 -13.04 8.54
N ASP A 362 3.48 -11.89 9.11
CA ASP A 362 3.91 -11.76 10.51
C ASP A 362 2.81 -11.15 11.37
N THR A 363 1.94 -11.99 11.93
CA THR A 363 0.78 -11.55 12.72
C THR A 363 1.13 -10.89 14.05
N ARG A 364 2.41 -10.89 14.48
CA ARG A 364 2.86 -10.17 15.68
C ARG A 364 2.68 -8.65 15.55
N PHE A 365 2.53 -8.16 14.33
CA PHE A 365 2.28 -6.75 14.02
C PHE A 365 0.80 -6.35 14.10
N ASN A 366 -0.14 -7.28 14.24
CA ASN A 366 -1.54 -6.94 14.43
C ASN A 366 -1.73 -6.02 15.66
N GLY A 367 -2.64 -5.05 15.52
CA GLY A 367 -3.15 -4.27 16.65
C GLY A 367 -4.12 -5.08 17.49
N GLU A 368 -4.37 -4.63 18.72
CA GLU A 368 -5.38 -5.16 19.63
C GLU A 368 -6.80 -4.87 19.14
#